data_45ca17940c5c38beefcc2bf308893fd6
#
_entry.id   45ca17940c5c38beefcc2bf308893fd6
#
_cell.length_a   1.000
_cell.length_b   1.000
_cell.length_c   1.000
_cell.angle_alpha   90.00
_cell.angle_beta   90.00
_cell.angle_gamma   90.00
#
_symmetry.space_group_name_H-M   'P 1'
#
loop_
_entity.id
_entity.type
_entity.pdbx_description
1 polymer ?
#
loop_
_entity_poly.entity_id
_entity_poly.type
_entity_poly.pdbx_seq_one_letter_code
_entity_poly.pdbx_strand_id
1 'polypeptide(L)'
;MILSRRTRIALRAAMVAGLAVVYLPLLLVLLNSLNRDRSFAWPPAGLTTEWWVRAWQSEGARSAVLTSLQAGAGATLVALVLGTMTAFAVQRHRFFGRQTVSFLVILPIALPGIVTGIALNAAFRTVLGPAGIGFGLLTVVIGHATFCIVVVFNNVVARLRRTFPSAEEASADLGAHTFQTFRYVTFPAVRSALLAGGLLAFALSFDEIVVTTFTAGPGVQTLPVWIYANLARPNQAPVVNVVAAVLVLLSVVPVYLAQRLSADSPGGRL
;
A
#
# COMPACT_ATOMS: atom_id res chain seq x y z
N MET A 1 -28.59 14.10 20.45
CA MET A 1 -28.53 13.33 21.72
C MET A 1 -27.48 13.94 22.63
N ILE A 2 -27.87 14.40 23.83
CA ILE A 2 -26.94 14.97 24.82
C ILE A 2 -26.47 13.80 25.69
N LEU A 3 -25.22 13.39 25.48
CA LEU A 3 -24.61 12.29 26.25
C LEU A 3 -24.42 12.72 27.72
N SER A 4 -24.70 11.83 28.67
CA SER A 4 -24.43 12.05 30.07
C SER A 4 -22.92 12.32 30.31
N ARG A 5 -22.57 13.06 31.39
CA ARG A 5 -21.18 13.34 31.77
C ARG A 5 -20.36 12.05 31.95
N ARG A 6 -20.97 11.02 32.55
CA ARG A 6 -20.33 9.69 32.75
C ARG A 6 -20.04 9.00 31.44
N THR A 7 -21.00 8.97 30.53
CA THR A 7 -20.83 8.36 29.18
C THR A 7 -19.73 9.08 28.38
N ARG A 8 -19.66 10.40 28.46
CA ARG A 8 -18.61 11.21 27.80
C ARG A 8 -17.22 10.90 28.35
N ILE A 9 -17.09 10.75 29.68
CA ILE A 9 -15.82 10.37 30.33
C ILE A 9 -15.43 8.94 29.90
N ALA A 10 -16.36 7.99 29.95
CA ALA A 10 -16.09 6.62 29.53
C ALA A 10 -15.64 6.52 28.08
N LEU A 11 -16.31 7.24 27.16
CA LEU A 11 -15.93 7.29 25.77
C LEU A 11 -14.54 7.93 25.54
N ARG A 12 -14.22 9.01 26.29
CA ARG A 12 -12.88 9.62 26.23
C ARG A 12 -11.80 8.67 26.76
N ALA A 13 -12.07 7.98 27.86
CA ALA A 13 -11.13 7.01 28.41
C ALA A 13 -10.92 5.83 27.43
N ALA A 14 -11.97 5.30 26.84
CA ALA A 14 -11.88 4.25 25.81
C ALA A 14 -11.10 4.72 24.58
N MET A 15 -11.34 5.96 24.13
CA MET A 15 -10.58 6.55 23.01
C MET A 15 -9.09 6.70 23.37
N VAL A 16 -8.76 7.23 24.53
CA VAL A 16 -7.35 7.40 24.97
C VAL A 16 -6.68 6.03 25.12
N ALA A 17 -7.36 5.04 25.70
CA ALA A 17 -6.85 3.68 25.81
C ALA A 17 -6.59 3.05 24.41
N GLY A 18 -7.52 3.19 23.49
CA GLY A 18 -7.34 2.72 22.11
C GLY A 18 -6.16 3.40 21.41
N LEU A 19 -6.05 4.73 21.54
CA LEU A 19 -4.90 5.46 21.00
C LEU A 19 -3.59 5.03 21.66
N ALA A 20 -3.57 4.83 22.97
CA ALA A 20 -2.38 4.37 23.68
C ALA A 20 -1.92 2.99 23.17
N VAL A 21 -2.83 2.04 22.98
CA VAL A 21 -2.50 0.70 22.43
C VAL A 21 -1.85 0.80 21.04
N VAL A 22 -2.30 1.72 20.19
CA VAL A 22 -1.76 1.89 18.84
C VAL A 22 -0.44 2.66 18.85
N TYR A 23 -0.36 3.77 19.59
CA TYR A 23 0.79 4.69 19.51
C TYR A 23 1.93 4.34 20.46
N LEU A 24 1.67 3.64 21.59
CA LEU A 24 2.72 3.28 22.54
C LEU A 24 3.81 2.40 21.90
N PRO A 25 3.51 1.34 21.11
CA PRO A 25 4.53 0.58 20.40
C PRO A 25 5.35 1.44 19.43
N LEU A 26 4.71 2.37 18.71
CA LEU A 26 5.39 3.27 17.80
C LEU A 26 6.34 4.23 18.53
N LEU A 27 5.91 4.76 19.69
CA LEU A 27 6.76 5.57 20.55
C LEU A 27 7.94 4.78 21.09
N LEU A 28 7.75 3.50 21.44
CA LEU A 28 8.86 2.64 21.89
C LEU A 28 9.88 2.42 20.76
N VAL A 29 9.46 2.24 19.53
CA VAL A 29 10.37 2.16 18.38
C VAL A 29 11.16 3.44 18.20
N LEU A 30 10.51 4.61 18.29
CA LEU A 30 11.16 5.92 18.23
C LEU A 30 12.17 6.09 19.37
N LEU A 31 11.83 5.75 20.60
CA LEU A 31 12.73 5.81 21.75
C LEU A 31 13.91 4.86 21.57
N ASN A 32 13.66 3.62 21.14
CA ASN A 32 14.73 2.64 20.91
C ASN A 32 15.65 3.02 19.75
N SER A 33 15.18 3.79 18.77
CA SER A 33 16.04 4.31 17.70
C SER A 33 17.12 5.27 18.20
N LEU A 34 16.91 5.86 19.39
CA LEU A 34 17.84 6.77 20.06
C LEU A 34 18.54 6.13 21.25
N ASN A 35 18.18 4.89 21.64
CA ASN A 35 18.79 4.21 22.78
C ASN A 35 20.23 3.85 22.47
N ARG A 36 21.16 4.18 23.38
CA ARG A 36 22.58 3.83 23.26
C ARG A 36 22.81 2.32 23.32
N ASP A 37 21.99 1.60 24.08
CA ASP A 37 22.10 0.14 24.19
C ASP A 37 21.55 -0.57 22.96
N ARG A 38 22.13 -1.72 22.67
CA ARG A 38 21.67 -2.61 21.58
C ARG A 38 20.46 -3.46 21.96
N SER A 39 20.04 -3.39 23.21
CA SER A 39 18.91 -4.12 23.76
C SER A 39 17.72 -3.20 24.00
N PHE A 40 16.52 -3.78 24.03
CA PHE A 40 15.28 -3.08 24.41
C PHE A 40 15.17 -2.87 25.93
N ALA A 41 16.30 -2.68 26.64
CA ALA A 41 16.28 -2.48 28.09
C ALA A 41 15.59 -1.16 28.45
N TRP A 42 14.75 -1.20 29.47
CA TRP A 42 14.10 -0.04 30.04
C TRP A 42 14.49 0.13 31.50
N PRO A 43 14.87 1.33 31.97
CA PRO A 43 15.02 2.59 31.21
C PRO A 43 16.26 2.57 30.31
N PRO A 44 16.29 3.36 29.19
CA PRO A 44 17.45 3.44 28.32
C PRO A 44 18.68 3.96 29.08
N ALA A 45 19.84 3.34 28.90
CA ALA A 45 21.10 3.72 29.57
C ALA A 45 21.66 5.07 29.08
N GLY A 46 21.14 5.60 27.98
CA GLY A 46 21.52 6.91 27.43
C GLY A 46 20.95 7.07 26.02
N LEU A 47 21.02 8.31 25.49
CA LEU A 47 20.57 8.62 24.14
C LEU A 47 21.78 8.80 23.21
N THR A 48 21.64 8.34 21.95
CA THR A 48 22.64 8.49 20.89
C THR A 48 21.99 8.63 19.53
N THR A 49 22.63 9.33 18.62
CA THR A 49 22.27 9.41 17.19
C THR A 49 23.16 8.54 16.32
N GLU A 50 24.09 7.79 16.89
CA GLU A 50 25.05 6.96 16.15
C GLU A 50 24.36 5.94 15.24
N TRP A 51 23.24 5.35 15.71
CA TRP A 51 22.48 4.39 14.95
C TRP A 51 21.82 4.98 13.70
N TRP A 52 21.51 6.27 13.72
CA TRP A 52 20.97 7.01 12.57
C TRP A 52 22.03 7.17 11.48
N VAL A 53 23.27 7.47 11.87
CA VAL A 53 24.40 7.52 10.93
C VAL A 53 24.67 6.13 10.35
N ARG A 54 24.69 5.10 11.19
CA ARG A 54 24.89 3.72 10.74
C ARG A 54 23.77 3.22 9.84
N ALA A 55 22.53 3.56 10.12
CA ALA A 55 21.39 3.22 9.27
C ALA A 55 21.51 3.87 7.88
N TRP A 56 21.92 5.14 7.84
CA TRP A 56 22.17 5.84 6.57
C TRP A 56 23.32 5.23 5.77
N GLN A 57 24.36 4.76 6.42
CA GLN A 57 25.50 4.12 5.80
C GLN A 57 25.24 2.64 5.45
N SER A 58 24.18 2.03 5.96
CA SER A 58 23.85 0.63 5.69
C SER A 58 23.43 0.45 4.22
N GLU A 59 24.31 -0.18 3.45
CA GLU A 59 24.02 -0.52 2.05
C GLU A 59 22.79 -1.44 1.93
N GLY A 60 22.66 -2.43 2.83
CA GLY A 60 21.52 -3.33 2.85
C GLY A 60 20.19 -2.61 3.09
N ALA A 61 20.15 -1.64 4.03
CA ALA A 61 18.94 -0.86 4.28
C ALA A 61 18.56 0.03 3.07
N ARG A 62 19.56 0.71 2.49
CA ARG A 62 19.33 1.57 1.31
C ARG A 62 18.87 0.79 0.09
N SER A 63 19.53 -0.35 -0.18
CA SER A 63 19.13 -1.26 -1.27
C SER A 63 17.71 -1.78 -1.06
N ALA A 64 17.36 -2.16 0.16
CA ALA A 64 16.02 -2.64 0.49
C ALA A 64 14.94 -1.57 0.32
N VAL A 65 15.22 -0.31 0.69
CA VAL A 65 14.32 0.84 0.44
C VAL A 65 14.11 1.02 -1.07
N LEU A 66 15.20 1.03 -1.85
CA LEU A 66 15.12 1.20 -3.30
C LEU A 66 14.32 0.07 -3.96
N THR A 67 14.57 -1.18 -3.54
CA THR A 67 13.82 -2.36 -4.02
C THR A 67 12.34 -2.25 -3.70
N SER A 68 11.97 -1.82 -2.47
CA SER A 68 10.55 -1.58 -2.11
C SER A 68 9.91 -0.49 -2.95
N LEU A 69 10.62 0.62 -3.19
CA LEU A 69 10.11 1.70 -4.03
C LEU A 69 9.90 1.24 -5.48
N GLN A 70 10.84 0.48 -6.04
CA GLN A 70 10.75 -0.07 -7.39
C GLN A 70 9.61 -1.10 -7.50
N ALA A 71 9.51 -2.03 -6.55
CA ALA A 71 8.43 -3.02 -6.51
C ALA A 71 7.06 -2.34 -6.36
N GLY A 72 6.95 -1.40 -5.40
CA GLY A 72 5.72 -0.65 -5.15
C GLY A 72 5.28 0.18 -6.35
N ALA A 73 6.20 0.93 -6.97
CA ALA A 73 5.90 1.74 -8.15
C ALA A 73 5.53 0.85 -9.36
N GLY A 74 6.29 -0.22 -9.60
CA GLY A 74 6.03 -1.16 -10.69
C GLY A 74 4.67 -1.85 -10.54
N ALA A 75 4.38 -2.43 -9.37
CA ALA A 75 3.11 -3.09 -9.09
C ALA A 75 1.92 -2.11 -9.18
N THR A 76 2.09 -0.89 -8.66
CA THR A 76 1.06 0.16 -8.74
C THR A 76 0.79 0.56 -10.19
N LEU A 77 1.82 0.73 -11.01
CA LEU A 77 1.65 1.08 -12.42
C LEU A 77 0.87 0.00 -13.16
N VAL A 78 1.25 -1.26 -12.99
CA VAL A 78 0.53 -2.41 -13.57
C VAL A 78 -0.92 -2.43 -13.07
N ALA A 79 -1.13 -2.22 -11.78
CA ALA A 79 -2.46 -2.20 -11.17
C ALA A 79 -3.33 -1.05 -11.69
N LEU A 80 -2.77 0.15 -11.85
CA LEU A 80 -3.48 1.29 -12.42
C LEU A 80 -3.94 1.02 -13.86
N VAL A 81 -3.09 0.41 -14.67
CA VAL A 81 -3.46 0.07 -16.06
C VAL A 81 -4.50 -1.05 -16.07
N LEU A 82 -4.15 -2.24 -15.56
CA LEU A 82 -5.00 -3.43 -15.67
C LEU A 82 -6.27 -3.34 -14.84
N GLY A 83 -6.17 -2.82 -13.60
CA GLY A 83 -7.32 -2.62 -12.72
C GLY A 83 -8.33 -1.63 -13.29
N THR A 84 -7.84 -0.53 -13.88
CA THR A 84 -8.69 0.47 -14.53
C THR A 84 -9.35 -0.09 -15.78
N MET A 85 -8.58 -0.72 -16.68
CA MET A 85 -9.14 -1.34 -17.89
C MET A 85 -10.23 -2.35 -17.55
N THR A 86 -9.98 -3.22 -16.57
CA THR A 86 -10.94 -4.21 -16.10
C THR A 86 -12.18 -3.57 -15.47
N ALA A 87 -12.00 -2.50 -14.69
CA ALA A 87 -13.12 -1.74 -14.11
C ALA A 87 -14.02 -1.13 -15.19
N PHE A 88 -13.43 -0.53 -16.22
CA PHE A 88 -14.19 0.00 -17.36
C PHE A 88 -14.88 -1.11 -18.13
N ALA A 89 -14.19 -2.19 -18.46
CA ALA A 89 -14.78 -3.33 -19.18
C ALA A 89 -16.03 -3.86 -18.43
N VAL A 90 -15.89 -4.08 -17.12
CA VAL A 90 -16.97 -4.60 -16.29
C VAL A 90 -18.11 -3.57 -16.09
N GLN A 91 -17.85 -2.27 -16.00
CA GLN A 91 -18.89 -1.28 -15.70
C GLN A 91 -19.59 -0.73 -16.95
N ARG A 92 -18.90 -0.64 -18.09
CA ARG A 92 -19.44 -0.01 -19.31
C ARG A 92 -19.93 -1.01 -20.37
N HIS A 93 -19.46 -2.26 -20.31
CA HIS A 93 -19.82 -3.26 -21.31
C HIS A 93 -20.63 -4.40 -20.68
N ARG A 94 -21.58 -4.91 -21.47
CA ARG A 94 -22.37 -6.12 -21.16
C ARG A 94 -21.81 -7.27 -22.00
N PHE A 95 -21.18 -8.25 -21.34
CA PHE A 95 -20.63 -9.44 -22.01
C PHE A 95 -20.87 -10.68 -21.14
N PHE A 96 -20.84 -11.84 -21.78
CA PHE A 96 -20.96 -13.13 -21.09
C PHE A 96 -19.76 -13.32 -20.13
N GLY A 97 -20.03 -13.74 -18.88
CA GLY A 97 -18.98 -13.94 -17.89
C GLY A 97 -18.55 -12.69 -17.15
N ARG A 98 -19.19 -11.53 -17.31
CA ARG A 98 -18.89 -10.27 -16.59
C ARG A 98 -18.78 -10.45 -15.08
N GLN A 99 -19.72 -11.20 -14.47
CA GLN A 99 -19.71 -11.46 -13.03
C GLN A 99 -18.54 -12.35 -12.63
N THR A 100 -18.23 -13.35 -13.45
CA THR A 100 -17.09 -14.24 -13.25
C THR A 100 -15.77 -13.48 -13.30
N VAL A 101 -15.59 -12.55 -14.25
CA VAL A 101 -14.42 -11.68 -14.31
C VAL A 101 -14.30 -10.83 -13.05
N SER A 102 -15.39 -10.21 -12.59
CA SER A 102 -15.39 -9.44 -11.34
C SER A 102 -15.00 -10.30 -10.14
N PHE A 103 -15.51 -11.51 -10.05
CA PHE A 103 -15.17 -12.44 -8.99
C PHE A 103 -13.70 -12.86 -9.04
N LEU A 104 -13.19 -13.23 -10.21
CA LEU A 104 -11.78 -13.64 -10.40
C LEU A 104 -10.81 -12.52 -10.08
N VAL A 105 -11.15 -11.27 -10.40
CA VAL A 105 -10.31 -10.11 -10.06
C VAL A 105 -10.20 -9.92 -8.56
N ILE A 106 -11.28 -10.15 -7.80
CA ILE A 106 -11.30 -9.97 -6.34
C ILE A 106 -10.65 -11.13 -5.59
N LEU A 107 -10.61 -12.32 -6.21
CA LEU A 107 -10.15 -13.55 -5.58
C LEU A 107 -8.77 -13.45 -4.91
N PRO A 108 -7.72 -12.81 -5.52
CA PRO A 108 -6.39 -12.77 -4.92
C PRO A 108 -6.34 -12.11 -3.53
N ILE A 109 -7.17 -11.10 -3.25
CA ILE A 109 -7.18 -10.45 -1.93
C ILE A 109 -7.96 -11.26 -0.88
N ALA A 110 -8.81 -12.19 -1.31
CA ALA A 110 -9.56 -13.08 -0.43
C ALA A 110 -8.73 -14.31 0.01
N LEU A 111 -7.66 -14.63 -0.71
CA LEU A 111 -6.79 -15.76 -0.39
C LEU A 111 -5.75 -15.37 0.68
N PRO A 112 -5.38 -16.29 1.58
CA PRO A 112 -4.25 -16.08 2.47
C PRO A 112 -2.97 -15.80 1.68
N GLY A 113 -2.20 -14.74 2.06
CA GLY A 113 -0.99 -14.33 1.33
C GLY A 113 0.03 -15.43 1.14
N ILE A 114 0.18 -16.33 2.12
CA ILE A 114 1.07 -17.49 2.02
C ILE A 114 0.65 -18.46 0.89
N VAL A 115 -0.66 -18.69 0.73
CA VAL A 115 -1.19 -19.56 -0.34
C VAL A 115 -0.94 -18.91 -1.70
N THR A 116 -1.21 -17.61 -1.82
CA THR A 116 -0.92 -16.83 -3.03
C THR A 116 0.56 -16.85 -3.36
N GLY A 117 1.44 -16.65 -2.36
CA GLY A 117 2.89 -16.68 -2.54
C GLY A 117 3.41 -18.04 -3.05
N ILE A 118 2.96 -19.13 -2.45
CA ILE A 118 3.33 -20.51 -2.88
C ILE A 118 2.82 -20.78 -4.30
N ALA A 119 1.56 -20.43 -4.60
CA ALA A 119 0.97 -20.62 -5.92
C ALA A 119 1.72 -19.84 -7.00
N LEU A 120 2.07 -18.56 -6.73
CA LEU A 120 2.86 -17.72 -7.63
C LEU A 120 4.27 -18.28 -7.82
N ASN A 121 4.93 -18.76 -6.75
CA ASN A 121 6.24 -19.40 -6.85
C ASN A 121 6.17 -20.60 -7.81
N ALA A 122 5.20 -21.50 -7.61
CA ALA A 122 5.01 -22.66 -8.50
C ALA A 122 4.73 -22.24 -9.95
N ALA A 123 3.83 -21.26 -10.16
CA ALA A 123 3.50 -20.74 -11.48
C ALA A 123 4.73 -20.12 -12.17
N PHE A 124 5.53 -19.33 -11.45
CA PHE A 124 6.73 -18.70 -12.02
C PHE A 124 7.79 -19.74 -12.42
N ARG A 125 8.00 -20.78 -11.59
CA ARG A 125 8.91 -21.90 -11.95
C ARG A 125 8.46 -22.61 -13.22
N THR A 126 7.16 -22.83 -13.36
CA THR A 126 6.60 -23.61 -14.49
C THR A 126 6.49 -22.78 -15.78
N VAL A 127 6.14 -21.48 -15.66
CA VAL A 127 5.86 -20.62 -16.84
C VAL A 127 7.09 -19.79 -17.22
N LEU A 128 7.75 -19.14 -16.25
CA LEU A 128 8.87 -18.23 -16.52
C LEU A 128 10.21 -18.95 -16.58
N GLY A 129 10.37 -20.04 -15.82
CA GLY A 129 11.60 -20.82 -15.78
C GLY A 129 12.03 -21.33 -17.15
N PRO A 130 11.17 -21.99 -17.95
CA PRO A 130 11.49 -22.44 -19.30
C PRO A 130 11.86 -21.29 -20.26
N ALA A 131 11.36 -20.07 -20.00
CA ALA A 131 11.71 -18.87 -20.77
C ALA A 131 13.04 -18.22 -20.31
N GLY A 132 13.76 -18.83 -19.36
CA GLY A 132 15.01 -18.30 -18.82
C GLY A 132 14.82 -17.11 -17.86
N ILE A 133 13.59 -16.82 -17.43
CA ILE A 133 13.30 -15.71 -16.51
C ILE A 133 13.35 -16.25 -15.09
N GLY A 134 14.42 -15.88 -14.37
CA GLY A 134 14.60 -16.24 -12.96
C GLY A 134 13.78 -15.36 -12.01
N PHE A 135 13.75 -15.78 -10.74
CA PHE A 135 13.19 -14.97 -9.65
C PHE A 135 14.00 -13.68 -9.47
N GLY A 136 13.32 -12.56 -9.27
CA GLY A 136 13.94 -11.25 -9.13
C GLY A 136 12.91 -10.15 -8.86
N LEU A 137 13.28 -8.91 -9.14
CA LEU A 137 12.36 -7.77 -8.98
C LEU A 137 11.10 -7.91 -9.85
N LEU A 138 11.22 -8.45 -11.07
CA LEU A 138 10.08 -8.64 -11.97
C LEU A 138 9.02 -9.57 -11.36
N THR A 139 9.44 -10.71 -10.81
CA THR A 139 8.51 -11.66 -10.17
C THR A 139 7.89 -11.10 -8.91
N VAL A 140 8.59 -10.24 -8.16
CA VAL A 140 8.01 -9.48 -7.05
C VAL A 140 6.96 -8.50 -7.56
N VAL A 141 7.26 -7.71 -8.60
CA VAL A 141 6.30 -6.76 -9.21
C VAL A 141 5.05 -7.47 -9.69
N ILE A 142 5.18 -8.59 -10.41
CA ILE A 142 4.03 -9.38 -10.90
C ILE A 142 3.23 -9.93 -9.71
N GLY A 143 3.92 -10.49 -8.70
CA GLY A 143 3.27 -11.02 -7.50
C GLY A 143 2.47 -9.94 -6.77
N HIS A 144 3.05 -8.77 -6.56
CA HIS A 144 2.38 -7.65 -5.90
C HIS A 144 1.23 -7.08 -6.76
N ALA A 145 1.39 -7.04 -8.09
CA ALA A 145 0.35 -6.55 -8.97
C ALA A 145 -0.95 -7.35 -8.84
N THR A 146 -0.90 -8.66 -8.53
CA THR A 146 -2.09 -9.50 -8.42
C THR A 146 -3.12 -8.98 -7.42
N PHE A 147 -2.69 -8.50 -6.26
CA PHE A 147 -3.59 -7.94 -5.24
C PHE A 147 -3.75 -6.42 -5.37
N CYS A 148 -2.75 -5.70 -5.89
CA CYS A 148 -2.84 -4.27 -6.16
C CYS A 148 -3.91 -3.96 -7.22
N ILE A 149 -4.07 -4.81 -8.24
CA ILE A 149 -5.12 -4.71 -9.27
C ILE A 149 -6.50 -4.68 -8.62
N VAL A 150 -6.75 -5.50 -7.61
CA VAL A 150 -8.02 -5.55 -6.88
C VAL A 150 -8.36 -4.21 -6.24
N VAL A 151 -7.36 -3.58 -5.61
CA VAL A 151 -7.53 -2.30 -4.91
C VAL A 151 -7.89 -1.20 -5.89
N VAL A 152 -7.17 -1.08 -7.00
CA VAL A 152 -7.46 -0.10 -8.05
C VAL A 152 -8.81 -0.38 -8.69
N PHE A 153 -9.09 -1.63 -9.07
CA PHE A 153 -10.37 -2.07 -9.64
C PHE A 153 -11.55 -1.63 -8.76
N ASN A 154 -11.52 -1.94 -7.46
CA ASN A 154 -12.59 -1.61 -6.54
C ASN A 154 -12.81 -0.09 -6.42
N ASN A 155 -11.74 0.71 -6.33
CA ASN A 155 -11.83 2.18 -6.26
C ASN A 155 -12.44 2.77 -7.53
N VAL A 156 -12.01 2.29 -8.70
CA VAL A 156 -12.52 2.78 -9.99
C VAL A 156 -13.96 2.33 -10.21
N VAL A 157 -14.31 1.07 -9.92
CA VAL A 157 -15.70 0.56 -9.98
C VAL A 157 -16.62 1.37 -9.08
N ALA A 158 -16.21 1.62 -7.83
CA ALA A 158 -17.02 2.41 -6.89
C ALA A 158 -17.26 3.83 -7.41
N ARG A 159 -16.29 4.43 -8.09
CA ARG A 159 -16.41 5.75 -8.70
C ARG A 159 -17.30 5.73 -9.95
N LEU A 160 -17.08 4.77 -10.86
CA LEU A 160 -17.88 4.62 -12.08
C LEU A 160 -19.37 4.39 -11.79
N ARG A 161 -19.70 3.67 -10.72
CA ARG A 161 -21.09 3.48 -10.28
C ARG A 161 -21.79 4.77 -9.85
N ARG A 162 -21.03 5.77 -9.40
CA ARG A 162 -21.52 7.08 -8.97
C ARG A 162 -21.51 8.12 -10.10
N THR A 163 -20.88 7.81 -11.23
CA THR A 163 -20.80 8.68 -12.40
C THR A 163 -21.90 8.30 -13.37
N PHE A 164 -22.76 9.27 -13.70
CA PHE A 164 -23.88 9.04 -14.61
C PHE A 164 -23.39 8.81 -16.05
N PRO A 165 -23.80 7.71 -16.72
CA PRO A 165 -23.52 7.49 -18.14
C PRO A 165 -24.01 8.64 -19.04
N SER A 166 -25.06 9.34 -18.63
CA SER A 166 -25.64 10.47 -19.34
C SER A 166 -24.65 11.59 -19.69
N ALA A 167 -23.58 11.80 -18.90
CA ALA A 167 -22.56 12.79 -19.21
C ALA A 167 -21.70 12.36 -20.42
N GLU A 168 -21.44 11.06 -20.56
CA GLU A 168 -20.71 10.50 -21.71
C GLU A 168 -21.60 10.49 -22.96
N GLU A 169 -22.90 10.17 -22.82
CA GLU A 169 -23.91 10.23 -23.86
C GLU A 169 -24.11 11.66 -24.36
N ALA A 170 -24.29 12.64 -23.46
CA ALA A 170 -24.41 14.04 -23.83
C ALA A 170 -23.16 14.59 -24.55
N SER A 171 -21.97 14.14 -24.17
CA SER A 171 -20.73 14.46 -24.87
C SER A 171 -20.73 13.92 -26.30
N ALA A 172 -21.22 12.72 -26.52
CA ALA A 172 -21.35 12.12 -27.84
C ALA A 172 -22.41 12.83 -28.71
N ASP A 173 -23.54 13.23 -28.11
CA ASP A 173 -24.58 13.99 -28.79
C ASP A 173 -24.09 15.37 -29.25
N LEU A 174 -23.13 15.96 -28.55
CA LEU A 174 -22.43 17.19 -28.93
C LEU A 174 -21.31 16.95 -29.99
N GLY A 175 -21.18 15.74 -30.52
CA GLY A 175 -20.22 15.38 -31.58
C GLY A 175 -18.80 15.06 -31.08
N ALA A 176 -18.60 14.86 -29.79
CA ALA A 176 -17.31 14.48 -29.28
C ALA A 176 -17.00 12.99 -29.64
N HIS A 177 -15.81 12.72 -30.18
CA HIS A 177 -15.38 11.35 -30.41
C HIS A 177 -14.89 10.69 -29.10
N THR A 178 -14.79 9.37 -29.08
CA THR A 178 -14.50 8.55 -27.88
C THR A 178 -13.30 9.03 -27.07
N PHE A 179 -12.21 9.45 -27.72
CA PHE A 179 -11.01 9.94 -27.01
C PHE A 179 -11.26 11.30 -26.34
N GLN A 180 -12.05 12.19 -26.98
CA GLN A 180 -12.43 13.49 -26.38
C GLN A 180 -13.33 13.28 -25.17
N THR A 181 -14.35 12.42 -25.28
CA THR A 181 -15.20 12.04 -24.15
C THR A 181 -14.38 11.46 -23.02
N PHE A 182 -13.45 10.52 -23.31
CA PHE A 182 -12.57 9.96 -22.29
C PHE A 182 -11.73 11.05 -21.61
N ARG A 183 -11.03 11.89 -22.38
CA ARG A 183 -10.11 12.89 -21.84
C ARG A 183 -10.79 14.00 -21.05
N TYR A 184 -11.94 14.48 -21.52
CA TYR A 184 -12.57 15.68 -20.97
C TYR A 184 -13.74 15.39 -20.02
N VAL A 185 -14.34 14.21 -20.09
CA VAL A 185 -15.51 13.83 -19.27
C VAL A 185 -15.14 12.68 -18.32
N THR A 186 -14.74 11.53 -18.88
CA THR A 186 -14.58 10.29 -18.10
C THR A 186 -13.34 10.33 -17.22
N PHE A 187 -12.16 10.68 -17.75
CA PHE A 187 -10.91 10.72 -16.99
C PHE A 187 -10.96 11.72 -15.82
N PRO A 188 -11.40 12.98 -15.98
CA PRO A 188 -11.59 13.90 -14.86
C PRO A 188 -12.53 13.36 -13.79
N ALA A 189 -13.57 12.64 -14.19
CA ALA A 189 -14.51 12.03 -13.25
C ALA A 189 -13.90 10.93 -12.41
N VAL A 190 -12.95 10.14 -12.93
CA VAL A 190 -12.34 9.00 -12.23
C VAL A 190 -10.96 9.32 -11.63
N ARG A 191 -10.33 10.45 -11.94
CA ARG A 191 -8.96 10.78 -11.51
C ARG A 191 -8.72 10.65 -10.00
N SER A 192 -9.70 11.07 -9.19
CA SER A 192 -9.59 10.96 -7.73
C SER A 192 -9.58 9.50 -7.24
N ALA A 193 -10.36 8.62 -7.91
CA ALA A 193 -10.36 7.20 -7.62
C ALA A 193 -9.07 6.51 -8.08
N LEU A 194 -8.49 6.94 -9.20
CA LEU A 194 -7.18 6.47 -9.66
C LEU A 194 -6.07 6.86 -8.70
N LEU A 195 -6.06 8.10 -8.23
CA LEU A 195 -5.08 8.56 -7.24
C LEU A 195 -5.23 7.80 -5.92
N ALA A 196 -6.45 7.68 -5.39
CA ALA A 196 -6.70 6.95 -4.16
C ALA A 196 -6.34 5.45 -4.30
N GLY A 197 -6.79 4.80 -5.39
CA GLY A 197 -6.48 3.41 -5.68
C GLY A 197 -4.99 3.17 -5.88
N GLY A 198 -4.29 4.07 -6.56
CA GLY A 198 -2.85 4.00 -6.76
C GLY A 198 -2.05 4.17 -5.47
N LEU A 199 -2.40 5.15 -4.62
CA LEU A 199 -1.75 5.33 -3.32
C LEU A 199 -1.96 4.13 -2.40
N LEU A 200 -3.16 3.57 -2.37
CA LEU A 200 -3.46 2.36 -1.59
C LEU A 200 -2.72 1.14 -2.15
N ALA A 201 -2.65 0.97 -3.46
CA ALA A 201 -1.91 -0.11 -4.11
C ALA A 201 -0.41 -0.01 -3.80
N PHE A 202 0.16 1.21 -3.86
CA PHE A 202 1.56 1.46 -3.49
C PHE A 202 1.82 1.11 -2.03
N ALA A 203 0.98 1.59 -1.11
CA ALA A 203 1.14 1.31 0.32
C ALA A 203 1.06 -0.19 0.61
N LEU A 204 0.10 -0.88 0.01
CA LEU A 204 -0.08 -2.33 0.17
C LEU A 204 1.11 -3.12 -0.38
N SER A 205 1.66 -2.73 -1.54
CA SER A 205 2.86 -3.36 -2.12
C SER A 205 4.11 -3.05 -1.32
N PHE A 206 4.22 -1.84 -0.76
CA PHE A 206 5.40 -1.41 -0.01
C PHE A 206 5.57 -2.18 1.30
N ASP A 207 4.48 -2.54 1.96
CA ASP A 207 4.46 -3.25 3.26
C ASP A 207 4.38 -4.79 3.12
N GLU A 208 4.43 -5.32 1.89
CA GLU A 208 4.22 -6.75 1.64
C GLU A 208 5.47 -7.57 1.96
N ILE A 209 5.31 -8.57 2.85
CA ILE A 209 6.37 -9.50 3.26
C ILE A 209 6.13 -10.89 2.68
N VAL A 210 4.90 -11.39 2.81
CA VAL A 210 4.60 -12.81 2.60
C VAL A 210 4.78 -13.21 1.15
N VAL A 211 4.10 -12.53 0.23
CA VAL A 211 4.22 -12.80 -1.22
C VAL A 211 5.65 -12.54 -1.68
N THR A 212 6.28 -11.46 -1.19
CA THR A 212 7.68 -11.15 -1.50
C THR A 212 8.61 -12.31 -1.17
N THR A 213 8.45 -12.92 0.02
CA THR A 213 9.32 -14.03 0.47
C THR A 213 9.29 -15.22 -0.49
N PHE A 214 8.16 -15.47 -1.17
CA PHE A 214 8.02 -16.55 -2.14
C PHE A 214 8.38 -16.16 -3.58
N THR A 215 8.38 -14.87 -3.90
CA THR A 215 8.55 -14.37 -5.28
C THR A 215 9.87 -13.64 -5.50
N ALA A 216 10.59 -13.26 -4.44
CA ALA A 216 11.89 -12.63 -4.55
C ALA A 216 12.97 -13.65 -4.96
N GLY A 217 13.92 -13.19 -5.77
CA GLY A 217 15.12 -13.93 -6.14
C GLY A 217 16.31 -13.64 -5.22
N PRO A 218 17.42 -14.36 -5.42
CA PRO A 218 18.66 -14.11 -4.68
C PRO A 218 19.09 -12.63 -4.79
N GLY A 219 19.40 -12.01 -3.65
CA GLY A 219 19.84 -10.61 -3.61
C GLY A 219 18.73 -9.57 -3.70
N VAL A 220 17.48 -9.97 -3.95
CA VAL A 220 16.33 -9.05 -3.99
C VAL A 220 15.63 -9.07 -2.63
N GLN A 221 15.75 -7.99 -1.90
CA GLN A 221 15.11 -7.82 -0.58
C GLN A 221 14.33 -6.51 -0.55
N THR A 222 13.01 -6.59 -0.28
CA THR A 222 12.22 -5.40 0.05
C THR A 222 12.47 -4.97 1.49
N LEU A 223 12.12 -3.74 1.82
CA LEU A 223 12.36 -3.19 3.14
C LEU A 223 11.69 -3.98 4.29
N PRO A 224 10.42 -4.41 4.18
CA PRO A 224 9.81 -5.25 5.20
C PRO A 224 10.53 -6.60 5.38
N VAL A 225 10.93 -7.23 4.30
CA VAL A 225 11.70 -8.50 4.35
C VAL A 225 13.09 -8.28 4.98
N TRP A 226 13.75 -7.16 4.66
CA TRP A 226 15.02 -6.78 5.27
C TRP A 226 14.88 -6.53 6.78
N ILE A 227 13.85 -5.77 7.19
CA ILE A 227 13.52 -5.54 8.60
C ILE A 227 13.33 -6.88 9.31
N TYR A 228 12.48 -7.75 8.78
CA TYR A 228 12.18 -9.06 9.36
C TYR A 228 13.43 -9.92 9.51
N ALA A 229 14.28 -9.97 8.48
CA ALA A 229 15.52 -10.77 8.49
C ALA A 229 16.59 -10.25 9.47
N ASN A 230 16.55 -8.96 9.82
CA ASN A 230 17.53 -8.31 10.70
C ASN A 230 17.01 -8.04 12.12
N LEU A 231 15.69 -8.14 12.35
CA LEU A 231 15.08 -7.87 13.66
C LEU A 231 15.65 -8.77 14.78
N ALA A 232 15.86 -10.05 14.48
CA ALA A 232 16.39 -11.03 15.45
C ALA A 232 17.93 -10.96 15.63
N ARG A 233 18.62 -10.08 14.87
CA ARG A 233 20.07 -9.93 14.96
C ARG A 233 20.43 -8.82 15.95
N PRO A 234 21.04 -9.11 17.13
CA PRO A 234 21.28 -8.09 18.17
C PRO A 234 22.09 -6.88 17.67
N ASN A 235 23.04 -7.13 16.75
CA ASN A 235 23.89 -6.07 16.18
C ASN A 235 23.15 -5.19 15.16
N GLN A 236 22.04 -5.64 14.60
CA GLN A 236 21.24 -4.91 13.61
C GLN A 236 19.96 -4.32 14.20
N ALA A 237 19.50 -4.79 15.35
CA ALA A 237 18.28 -4.31 15.98
C ALA A 237 18.20 -2.79 16.14
N PRO A 238 19.25 -2.06 16.54
CA PRO A 238 19.19 -0.60 16.62
C PRO A 238 19.01 0.06 15.23
N VAL A 239 19.68 -0.46 14.20
CA VAL A 239 19.54 0.05 12.82
C VAL A 239 18.14 -0.22 12.30
N VAL A 240 17.57 -1.39 12.59
CA VAL A 240 16.17 -1.73 12.25
C VAL A 240 15.20 -0.75 12.93
N ASN A 241 15.42 -0.42 14.20
CA ASN A 241 14.59 0.55 14.92
C ASN A 241 14.67 1.95 14.28
N VAL A 242 15.85 2.39 13.82
CA VAL A 242 15.98 3.66 13.10
C VAL A 242 15.20 3.63 11.79
N VAL A 243 15.34 2.56 11.01
CA VAL A 243 14.62 2.41 9.74
C VAL A 243 13.10 2.43 9.97
N ALA A 244 12.63 1.70 10.98
CA ALA A 244 11.22 1.71 11.36
C ALA A 244 10.76 3.09 11.86
N ALA A 245 11.58 3.78 12.66
CA ALA A 245 11.31 5.15 13.12
C ALA A 245 11.18 6.14 11.94
N VAL A 246 12.06 6.04 10.95
CA VAL A 246 11.98 6.86 9.72
C VAL A 246 10.67 6.59 8.97
N LEU A 247 10.24 5.33 8.84
CA LEU A 247 8.96 5.01 8.21
C LEU A 247 7.78 5.60 8.97
N VAL A 248 7.78 5.50 10.31
CA VAL A 248 6.74 6.12 11.16
C VAL A 248 6.70 7.63 10.95
N LEU A 249 7.85 8.31 10.96
CA LEU A 249 7.92 9.75 10.75
C LEU A 249 7.47 10.15 9.34
N LEU A 250 7.89 9.40 8.32
CA LEU A 250 7.47 9.64 6.93
C LEU A 250 5.97 9.44 6.74
N SER A 251 5.34 8.49 7.45
CA SER A 251 3.90 8.25 7.35
C SER A 251 3.04 9.42 7.89
N VAL A 252 3.60 10.24 8.77
CA VAL A 252 2.91 11.43 9.30
C VAL A 252 2.67 12.47 8.19
N VAL A 253 3.59 12.61 7.24
CA VAL A 253 3.51 13.63 6.18
C VAL A 253 2.28 13.44 5.28
N PRO A 254 2.05 12.26 4.65
CA PRO A 254 0.87 12.06 3.81
C PRO A 254 -0.44 12.13 4.60
N VAL A 255 -0.46 11.67 5.85
CA VAL A 255 -1.63 11.78 6.72
C VAL A 255 -1.97 13.25 7.01
N TYR A 256 -0.97 14.06 7.36
CA TYR A 256 -1.15 15.48 7.62
C TYR A 256 -1.64 16.23 6.37
N LEU A 257 -1.03 15.94 5.20
CA LEU A 257 -1.45 16.53 3.93
C LEU A 257 -2.88 16.13 3.55
N ALA A 258 -3.23 14.85 3.71
CA ALA A 258 -4.59 14.38 3.46
C ALA A 258 -5.63 15.07 4.36
N GLN A 259 -5.33 15.27 5.63
CA GLN A 259 -6.19 15.99 6.56
C GLN A 259 -6.37 17.46 6.17
N ARG A 260 -5.29 18.15 5.80
CA ARG A 260 -5.38 19.54 5.33
C ARG A 260 -6.24 19.69 4.08
N LEU A 261 -5.99 18.86 3.07
CA LEU A 261 -6.75 18.87 1.82
C LEU A 261 -8.23 18.53 2.02
N SER A 262 -8.55 17.70 3.02
CA SER A 262 -9.93 17.36 3.37
C SER A 262 -10.62 18.47 4.17
N ALA A 263 -9.89 19.22 5.00
CA ALA A 263 -10.43 20.34 5.78
C ALA A 263 -10.80 21.55 4.90
N ASP A 264 -10.09 21.76 3.79
CA ASP A 264 -10.34 22.85 2.84
C ASP A 264 -11.49 22.56 1.84
N SER A 265 -12.10 21.36 1.91
CA SER A 265 -13.26 21.01 1.08
C SER A 265 -14.54 21.66 1.64
N PRO A 266 -15.32 22.45 0.86
CA PRO A 266 -16.50 23.19 1.35
C PRO A 266 -17.64 22.35 1.95
N GLY A 267 -17.51 21.02 1.97
CA GLY A 267 -18.49 20.07 2.51
C GLY A 267 -18.15 19.43 3.86
N GLY A 268 -17.04 19.79 4.50
CA GLY A 268 -16.51 19.13 5.70
C GLY A 268 -16.94 19.72 7.05
N ARG A 269 -18.03 20.50 7.13
CA ARG A 269 -18.62 20.93 8.40
C ARG A 269 -19.88 20.11 8.66
N LEU A 270 -19.73 18.98 9.35
CA LEU A 270 -20.80 18.31 10.10
C LEU A 270 -20.46 18.32 11.58
#